data_f4a99970efb9edcc5adff19a31a2f8b0
#
_entry.id   f4a99970efb9edcc5adff19a31a2f8b0
#
_cell.length_a   1.000
_cell.length_b   1.000
_cell.length_c   1.000
_cell.angle_alpha   90.00
_cell.angle_beta   90.00
_cell.angle_gamma   90.00
#
_symmetry.space_group_name_H-M   'P 1'
#
loop_
_entity.id
_entity.type
_entity.pdbx_description
1 polymer ?
#
loop_
_entity_poly.entity_id
_entity_poly.type
_entity_poly.pdbx_seq_one_letter_code
_entity_poly.pdbx_strand_id
1 'polypeptide(L)'
;MAIKSFNPYSPSRRFITVSTFEEITTDKPYRPLVEKLQKHAGRNNTGKMTVRHQGGGNKRQYRIIDFKRNKDGVPARVATIEYDPNRNARIALVNYADGEKRYILAPLDLKVGDGIESGPDADIKIGNCLPLKNMPLGTMVHNVELKIGKGGQIARGAGTSAQLMAKEGDYALLRLPSGEIRKVHINCRATIGQVGNIDAENICIGKAGRSRWLGIRPANRGVVMNPNDHPHGGGEGHSPVGRKRPVTPWGKCAFGTRTRKEKKASSKLIVKRRTK
;
A
#
# COMPACT_ATOMS: atom_id res chain seq x y z
N MET A 1 -14.09 12.63 -3.71
CA MET A 1 -12.91 13.29 -3.11
C MET A 1 -12.45 14.36 -4.07
N ALA A 2 -12.17 15.57 -3.59
CA ALA A 2 -11.76 16.63 -4.48
C ALA A 2 -10.23 16.65 -4.64
N ILE A 3 -9.77 16.65 -5.88
CA ILE A 3 -8.38 16.92 -6.24
C ILE A 3 -8.31 18.38 -6.66
N LYS A 4 -7.42 19.14 -6.02
CA LYS A 4 -7.14 20.53 -6.37
C LYS A 4 -6.07 20.59 -7.45
N SER A 5 -6.37 21.20 -8.58
CA SER A 5 -5.42 21.64 -9.60
C SER A 5 -5.07 23.12 -9.40
N PHE A 6 -4.06 23.59 -10.12
CA PHE A 6 -3.56 24.96 -9.99
C PHE A 6 -3.50 25.64 -11.35
N ASN A 7 -3.61 26.96 -11.37
CA ASN A 7 -3.39 27.76 -12.57
C ASN A 7 -1.95 27.60 -13.07
N PRO A 8 -1.71 27.52 -14.38
CA PRO A 8 -0.42 27.17 -14.98
C PRO A 8 0.58 28.35 -15.02
N TYR A 9 0.82 29.01 -13.90
CA TYR A 9 1.78 30.15 -13.83
C TYR A 9 3.24 29.73 -13.95
N SER A 10 3.57 28.46 -13.70
CA SER A 10 4.92 27.94 -13.80
C SER A 10 4.89 26.51 -14.35
N PRO A 11 6.03 25.99 -14.90
CA PRO A 11 6.09 24.63 -15.42
C PRO A 11 5.61 23.57 -14.44
N SER A 12 5.94 23.71 -13.16
CA SER A 12 5.53 22.76 -12.13
C SER A 12 4.04 22.86 -11.80
N ARG A 13 3.47 24.06 -11.76
CA ARG A 13 2.06 24.26 -11.44
C ARG A 13 1.12 23.80 -12.54
N ARG A 14 1.59 23.72 -13.77
CA ARG A 14 0.81 23.21 -14.90
C ARG A 14 0.26 21.80 -14.69
N PHE A 15 1.03 20.94 -14.02
CA PHE A 15 0.72 19.53 -13.88
C PHE A 15 0.49 19.07 -12.43
N ILE A 16 0.89 19.87 -11.44
CA ILE A 16 0.79 19.47 -10.04
C ILE A 16 -0.67 19.43 -9.59
N THR A 17 -1.02 18.32 -8.93
CA THR A 17 -2.30 18.21 -8.25
C THR A 17 -2.08 17.81 -6.78
N VAL A 18 -3.01 18.14 -5.92
CA VAL A 18 -2.98 17.81 -4.49
C VAL A 18 -4.37 17.38 -4.02
N SER A 19 -4.42 16.52 -3.00
CA SER A 19 -5.66 16.23 -2.31
C SER A 19 -6.13 17.44 -1.51
N THR A 20 -7.45 17.68 -1.44
CA THR A 20 -8.05 18.75 -0.63
C THR A 20 -8.16 18.38 0.85
N PHE A 21 -7.96 17.10 1.19
CA PHE A 21 -8.02 16.58 2.58
C PHE A 21 -9.38 16.77 3.29
N GLU A 22 -10.47 16.89 2.56
CA GLU A 22 -11.83 17.11 3.11
C GLU A 22 -12.28 16.03 4.10
N GLU A 23 -11.78 14.79 3.95
CA GLU A 23 -12.12 13.65 4.80
C GLU A 23 -11.43 13.69 6.18
N ILE A 24 -10.40 14.54 6.33
CA ILE A 24 -9.58 14.56 7.53
C ILE A 24 -10.23 15.43 8.58
N THR A 25 -10.40 14.86 9.78
CA THR A 25 -11.06 15.53 10.90
C THR A 25 -10.09 16.14 11.89
N THR A 26 -8.83 15.70 11.91
CA THR A 26 -7.79 16.24 12.79
C THR A 26 -6.39 16.14 12.18
N ASP A 27 -5.57 17.15 12.42
CA ASP A 27 -4.18 17.22 11.96
C ASP A 27 -3.18 16.59 12.94
N LYS A 28 -3.58 16.43 14.21
CA LYS A 28 -2.70 15.94 15.27
C LYS A 28 -2.91 14.45 15.52
N PRO A 29 -1.87 13.62 15.39
CA PRO A 29 -1.98 12.21 15.68
C PRO A 29 -2.07 11.95 17.20
N TYR A 30 -2.70 10.85 17.57
CA TYR A 30 -2.75 10.38 18.95
C TYR A 30 -1.36 9.88 19.38
N ARG A 31 -0.68 10.67 20.25
CA ARG A 31 0.74 10.49 20.62
C ARG A 31 1.12 9.09 21.10
N PRO A 32 0.33 8.40 21.96
CA PRO A 32 0.67 7.06 22.45
C PRO A 32 0.82 6.01 21.35
N LEU A 33 0.19 6.21 20.16
CA LEU A 33 0.28 5.31 19.01
C LEU A 33 1.27 5.80 17.94
N VAL A 34 2.20 6.68 18.31
CA VAL A 34 3.18 7.24 17.38
C VAL A 34 4.60 6.89 17.80
N GLU A 35 5.36 6.34 16.89
CA GLU A 35 6.77 5.98 17.07
C GLU A 35 7.70 6.76 16.15
N LYS A 36 8.98 6.88 16.56
CA LYS A 36 10.03 7.46 15.74
C LYS A 36 10.36 6.53 14.57
N LEU A 37 10.22 7.01 13.35
CA LEU A 37 10.63 6.28 12.17
C LEU A 37 12.12 6.54 11.86
N GLN A 38 12.95 5.51 11.95
CA GLN A 38 14.34 5.55 11.51
C GLN A 38 14.44 5.45 9.98
N LYS A 39 15.30 6.26 9.38
CA LYS A 39 15.54 6.26 7.94
C LYS A 39 16.79 5.43 7.63
N HIS A 40 16.61 4.37 6.85
CA HIS A 40 17.73 3.50 6.43
C HIS A 40 18.32 3.90 5.07
N ALA A 41 17.68 4.81 4.32
CA ALA A 41 18.14 5.30 3.01
C ALA A 41 18.54 4.16 2.03
N GLY A 42 17.77 3.07 2.01
CA GLY A 42 18.00 1.91 1.15
C GLY A 42 19.14 0.99 1.58
N ARG A 43 19.70 1.16 2.79
CA ARG A 43 20.74 0.27 3.34
C ARG A 43 20.13 -0.90 4.10
N ASN A 44 20.81 -2.03 4.06
CA ASN A 44 20.48 -3.22 4.84
C ASN A 44 21.09 -3.15 6.26
N ASN A 45 20.95 -4.24 7.04
CA ASN A 45 21.53 -4.36 8.39
C ASN A 45 23.06 -4.30 8.42
N THR A 46 23.75 -4.62 7.31
CA THR A 46 25.21 -4.52 7.18
C THR A 46 25.67 -3.16 6.63
N GLY A 47 24.78 -2.18 6.48
CA GLY A 47 25.08 -0.85 5.95
C GLY A 47 25.26 -0.76 4.43
N LYS A 48 25.16 -1.88 3.71
CA LYS A 48 25.28 -1.91 2.25
C LYS A 48 23.99 -1.44 1.58
N MET A 49 24.11 -0.64 0.51
CA MET A 49 22.96 -0.18 -0.26
C MET A 49 22.38 -1.32 -1.09
N THR A 50 21.19 -1.79 -0.72
CA THR A 50 20.44 -2.85 -1.43
C THR A 50 19.32 -2.29 -2.31
N VAL A 51 18.78 -1.12 -1.96
CA VAL A 51 17.77 -0.40 -2.74
C VAL A 51 18.29 0.98 -3.06
N ARG A 52 18.56 1.23 -4.35
CA ARG A 52 19.07 2.52 -4.84
C ARG A 52 17.97 3.59 -4.83
N HIS A 53 18.36 4.84 -5.00
CA HIS A 53 17.50 6.00 -5.18
C HIS A 53 16.54 6.27 -4.01
N GLN A 54 16.95 5.91 -2.80
CA GLN A 54 16.25 6.25 -1.56
C GLN A 54 17.11 7.11 -0.66
N GLY A 55 16.47 8.01 0.08
CA GLY A 55 17.13 8.85 1.09
C GLY A 55 16.64 10.29 1.10
N GLY A 56 16.98 11.01 2.16
CA GLY A 56 16.43 12.35 2.42
C GLY A 56 14.94 12.30 2.76
N GLY A 57 14.21 13.25 2.20
CA GLY A 57 12.76 13.39 2.44
C GLY A 57 12.42 14.01 3.80
N ASN A 58 11.16 14.38 3.96
CA ASN A 58 10.65 14.98 5.19
C ASN A 58 10.80 14.04 6.38
N LYS A 59 10.96 14.61 7.59
CA LYS A 59 10.91 13.85 8.84
C LYS A 59 9.48 13.31 9.03
N ARG A 60 9.36 12.01 9.30
CA ARG A 60 8.08 11.33 9.50
C ARG A 60 8.06 10.60 10.82
N GLN A 61 6.88 10.46 11.38
CA GLN A 61 6.58 9.59 12.50
C GLN A 61 5.75 8.41 12.00
N TYR A 62 5.98 7.23 12.56
CA TYR A 62 5.20 6.05 12.24
C TYR A 62 3.96 6.00 13.13
N ARG A 63 2.78 5.67 12.57
CA ARG A 63 1.56 5.37 13.31
C ARG A 63 1.43 3.87 13.42
N ILE A 64 1.25 3.39 14.65
CA ILE A 64 1.03 1.97 14.91
C ILE A 64 -0.38 1.62 14.46
N ILE A 65 -0.49 0.83 13.40
CA ILE A 65 -1.77 0.43 12.82
C ILE A 65 -2.08 -1.00 13.26
N ASP A 66 -3.30 -1.23 13.71
CA ASP A 66 -3.80 -2.56 14.01
C ASP A 66 -4.20 -3.30 12.71
N PHE A 67 -3.24 -4.03 12.16
CA PHE A 67 -3.50 -4.91 11.01
C PHE A 67 -4.07 -6.26 11.41
N LYS A 68 -4.02 -6.63 12.70
CA LYS A 68 -4.48 -7.94 13.19
C LYS A 68 -5.97 -7.95 13.48
N ARG A 69 -6.50 -6.83 13.98
CA ARG A 69 -7.91 -6.72 14.37
C ARG A 69 -8.34 -7.87 15.28
N ASN A 70 -7.50 -8.18 16.27
CA ASN A 70 -7.65 -9.35 17.15
C ASN A 70 -8.46 -9.09 18.42
N LYS A 71 -9.22 -8.00 18.47
CA LYS A 71 -10.06 -7.66 19.61
C LYS A 71 -11.51 -8.03 19.28
N ASP A 72 -11.84 -9.30 19.52
CA ASP A 72 -13.11 -9.88 19.16
C ASP A 72 -14.21 -9.54 20.17
N GLY A 73 -15.45 -9.29 19.69
CA GLY A 73 -16.62 -9.05 20.52
C GLY A 73 -16.63 -7.72 21.29
N VAL A 74 -15.59 -6.88 21.15
CA VAL A 74 -15.56 -5.57 21.80
C VAL A 74 -15.92 -4.50 20.79
N PRO A 75 -17.06 -3.80 20.96
CA PRO A 75 -17.44 -2.73 20.04
C PRO A 75 -16.50 -1.53 20.17
N ALA A 76 -16.23 -0.90 19.04
CA ALA A 76 -15.44 0.31 18.95
C ALA A 76 -16.20 1.38 18.18
N ARG A 77 -15.89 2.65 18.42
CA ARG A 77 -16.44 3.78 17.69
C ARG A 77 -15.33 4.58 17.03
N VAL A 78 -15.55 5.00 15.80
CA VAL A 78 -14.63 5.86 15.05
C VAL A 78 -14.60 7.24 15.71
N ALA A 79 -13.43 7.65 16.19
CA ALA A 79 -13.21 8.95 16.83
C ALA A 79 -12.76 10.01 15.83
N THR A 80 -11.76 9.70 14.99
CA THR A 80 -11.20 10.63 14.00
C THR A 80 -10.75 9.90 12.75
N ILE A 81 -10.68 10.65 11.64
CA ILE A 81 -10.04 10.21 10.38
C ILE A 81 -8.81 11.10 10.19
N GLU A 82 -7.64 10.48 9.98
CA GLU A 82 -6.35 11.17 10.01
C GLU A 82 -5.49 10.89 8.77
N TYR A 83 -4.57 11.80 8.50
CA TYR A 83 -3.52 11.64 7.50
C TYR A 83 -2.33 10.86 8.05
N ASP A 84 -1.87 9.84 7.33
CA ASP A 84 -0.59 9.16 7.62
C ASP A 84 0.43 9.43 6.51
N PRO A 85 1.59 10.06 6.81
CA PRO A 85 2.63 10.34 5.81
C PRO A 85 3.36 9.07 5.31
N ASN A 86 3.12 7.91 5.90
CA ASN A 86 3.79 6.65 5.56
C ASN A 86 3.01 5.79 4.58
N ARG A 87 1.77 6.16 4.31
CA ARG A 87 0.87 5.46 3.37
C ARG A 87 -0.02 6.43 2.62
N ASN A 88 -0.54 6.01 1.49
CA ASN A 88 -1.51 6.78 0.73
C ASN A 88 -2.96 6.59 1.22
N ALA A 89 -3.25 5.52 1.98
CA ALA A 89 -4.53 5.32 2.63
C ALA A 89 -4.69 6.25 3.84
N ARG A 90 -5.94 6.70 4.13
CA ARG A 90 -6.28 7.37 5.38
C ARG A 90 -6.33 6.33 6.51
N ILE A 91 -6.17 6.80 7.73
CA ILE A 91 -6.30 5.99 8.95
C ILE A 91 -7.42 6.54 9.81
N ALA A 92 -8.08 5.67 10.56
CA ALA A 92 -9.09 6.05 11.52
C ALA A 92 -8.64 5.66 12.93
N LEU A 93 -8.76 6.59 13.87
CA LEU A 93 -8.61 6.29 15.29
C LEU A 93 -9.94 5.73 15.79
N VAL A 94 -9.91 4.56 16.40
CA VAL A 94 -11.08 3.92 16.99
C VAL A 94 -10.91 3.81 18.50
N ASN A 95 -11.97 4.14 19.23
CA ASN A 95 -12.06 4.00 20.68
C ASN A 95 -12.91 2.76 20.98
N TYR A 96 -12.32 1.78 21.64
CA TYR A 96 -13.01 0.57 22.10
C TYR A 96 -13.77 0.85 23.39
N ALA A 97 -14.82 0.08 23.66
CA ALA A 97 -15.64 0.24 24.87
C ALA A 97 -14.86 0.03 26.17
N ASP A 98 -13.75 -0.71 26.13
CA ASP A 98 -12.83 -0.92 27.27
C ASP A 98 -11.79 0.20 27.45
N GLY A 99 -11.88 1.29 26.69
CA GLY A 99 -10.99 2.45 26.78
C GLY A 99 -9.72 2.35 25.92
N GLU A 100 -9.40 1.18 25.33
CA GLU A 100 -8.25 1.06 24.42
C GLU A 100 -8.50 1.83 23.11
N LYS A 101 -7.44 2.44 22.59
CA LYS A 101 -7.48 3.15 21.30
C LYS A 101 -6.54 2.49 20.31
N ARG A 102 -6.99 2.31 19.08
CA ARG A 102 -6.16 1.77 17.99
C ARG A 102 -6.37 2.54 16.71
N TYR A 103 -5.33 2.56 15.85
CA TYR A 103 -5.48 3.01 14.48
C TYR A 103 -5.84 1.82 13.58
N ILE A 104 -6.76 2.04 12.66
CA ILE A 104 -7.11 1.12 11.58
C ILE A 104 -6.97 1.81 10.23
N LEU A 105 -6.97 1.04 9.13
CA LEU A 105 -7.14 1.64 7.80
C LEU A 105 -8.57 2.16 7.69
N ALA A 106 -8.74 3.37 7.19
CA ALA A 106 -10.06 3.93 6.95
C ALA A 106 -10.63 3.38 5.63
N PRO A 107 -11.71 2.59 5.66
CA PRO A 107 -12.41 2.22 4.45
C PRO A 107 -13.14 3.41 3.85
N LEU A 108 -13.54 3.26 2.59
CA LEU A 108 -14.41 4.20 1.89
C LEU A 108 -15.75 4.29 2.64
N ASP A 109 -16.33 5.47 2.67
CA ASP A 109 -17.61 5.80 3.31
C ASP A 109 -17.67 5.66 4.84
N LEU A 110 -16.54 5.38 5.50
CA LEU A 110 -16.46 5.40 6.96
C LEU A 110 -16.57 6.83 7.48
N LYS A 111 -17.43 7.04 8.47
CA LYS A 111 -17.65 8.35 9.11
C LYS A 111 -17.26 8.33 10.58
N VAL A 112 -16.99 9.52 11.12
CA VAL A 112 -16.81 9.68 12.57
C VAL A 112 -18.11 9.37 13.28
N GLY A 113 -18.03 8.56 14.35
CA GLY A 113 -19.18 8.08 15.10
C GLY A 113 -19.66 6.68 14.73
N ASP A 114 -19.24 6.15 13.57
CA ASP A 114 -19.62 4.81 13.14
C ASP A 114 -19.10 3.75 14.13
N GLY A 115 -19.95 2.74 14.37
CA GLY A 115 -19.62 1.57 15.17
C GLY A 115 -18.85 0.54 14.36
N ILE A 116 -17.77 0.02 14.92
CA ILE A 116 -16.91 -1.00 14.31
C ILE A 116 -16.72 -2.16 15.28
N GLU A 117 -16.79 -3.36 14.77
CA GLU A 117 -16.59 -4.59 15.53
C GLU A 117 -15.65 -5.54 14.78
N SER A 118 -15.01 -6.42 15.56
CA SER A 118 -14.18 -7.50 15.03
C SER A 118 -14.59 -8.81 15.67
N GLY A 119 -14.60 -9.88 14.92
CA GLY A 119 -14.95 -11.21 15.43
C GLY A 119 -15.72 -12.05 14.43
N PRO A 120 -15.95 -13.33 14.75
CA PRO A 120 -16.70 -14.22 13.86
C PRO A 120 -18.18 -13.82 13.74
N ASP A 121 -18.75 -13.23 14.79
CA ASP A 121 -20.18 -12.91 14.89
C ASP A 121 -20.50 -11.45 14.54
N ALA A 122 -19.48 -10.69 14.14
CA ALA A 122 -19.64 -9.28 13.77
C ALA A 122 -20.53 -9.14 12.53
N ASP A 123 -21.37 -8.12 12.50
CA ASP A 123 -22.21 -7.78 11.35
C ASP A 123 -21.41 -7.50 10.07
N ILE A 124 -22.02 -7.72 8.90
CA ILE A 124 -21.44 -7.42 7.60
C ILE A 124 -21.59 -5.94 7.29
N LYS A 125 -20.85 -5.10 8.05
CA LYS A 125 -20.80 -3.64 7.90
C LYS A 125 -19.42 -3.18 7.48
N ILE A 126 -19.33 -2.04 6.77
CA ILE A 126 -18.06 -1.45 6.35
C ILE A 126 -17.18 -1.16 7.58
N GLY A 127 -15.93 -1.62 7.53
CA GLY A 127 -14.97 -1.45 8.63
C GLY A 127 -14.92 -2.62 9.62
N ASN A 128 -15.93 -3.51 9.64
CA ASN A 128 -15.92 -4.70 10.47
C ASN A 128 -14.92 -5.74 9.94
N CYS A 129 -14.32 -6.48 10.87
CA CYS A 129 -13.31 -7.49 10.55
C CYS A 129 -13.79 -8.88 10.96
N LEU A 130 -13.92 -9.77 9.97
CA LEU A 130 -14.40 -11.13 10.15
C LEU A 130 -13.45 -12.15 9.50
N PRO A 131 -13.54 -13.43 9.90
CA PRO A 131 -12.99 -14.53 9.13
C PRO A 131 -13.67 -14.64 7.76
N LEU A 132 -12.94 -15.00 6.71
CA LEU A 132 -13.49 -15.17 5.36
C LEU A 132 -14.63 -16.20 5.31
N LYS A 133 -14.61 -17.16 6.25
CA LYS A 133 -15.66 -18.16 6.42
C LYS A 133 -17.04 -17.52 6.57
N ASN A 134 -17.13 -16.45 7.34
CA ASN A 134 -18.40 -15.83 7.75
C ASN A 134 -18.86 -14.70 6.81
N MET A 135 -18.07 -14.38 5.77
CA MET A 135 -18.42 -13.35 4.79
C MET A 135 -19.22 -13.94 3.62
N PRO A 136 -20.25 -13.27 3.06
CA PRO A 136 -20.93 -13.72 1.85
C PRO A 136 -20.03 -13.64 0.61
N LEU A 137 -20.37 -14.41 -0.41
CA LEU A 137 -19.72 -14.35 -1.72
C LEU A 137 -19.97 -12.99 -2.37
N GLY A 138 -19.03 -12.53 -3.18
CA GLY A 138 -19.12 -11.23 -3.84
C GLY A 138 -18.67 -10.05 -2.98
N THR A 139 -18.51 -10.21 -1.65
CA THR A 139 -18.12 -9.14 -0.74
C THR A 139 -16.74 -8.55 -1.12
N MET A 140 -16.69 -7.22 -1.14
CA MET A 140 -15.42 -6.48 -1.27
C MET A 140 -14.76 -6.38 0.09
N VAL A 141 -13.49 -6.74 0.17
CA VAL A 141 -12.70 -6.79 1.40
C VAL A 141 -11.34 -6.13 1.23
N HIS A 142 -10.79 -5.63 2.30
CA HIS A 142 -9.43 -5.11 2.37
C HIS A 142 -8.70 -5.64 3.61
N ASN A 143 -7.44 -5.25 3.79
CA ASN A 143 -6.62 -5.69 4.93
C ASN A 143 -6.65 -7.21 5.15
N VAL A 144 -6.51 -7.98 4.06
CA VAL A 144 -6.68 -9.45 4.08
C VAL A 144 -5.42 -10.14 4.60
N GLU A 145 -5.60 -11.07 5.51
CA GLU A 145 -4.53 -11.95 5.99
C GLU A 145 -4.15 -13.01 4.94
N LEU A 146 -2.88 -13.39 4.93
CA LEU A 146 -2.37 -14.53 4.17
C LEU A 146 -2.06 -15.76 5.02
N LYS A 147 -1.87 -15.57 6.31
CA LYS A 147 -1.66 -16.60 7.33
C LYS A 147 -2.47 -16.19 8.54
N ILE A 148 -3.13 -17.15 9.16
CA ILE A 148 -3.99 -16.95 10.33
C ILE A 148 -3.20 -16.24 11.43
N GLY A 149 -3.77 -15.16 11.99
CA GLY A 149 -3.21 -14.41 13.11
C GLY A 149 -1.98 -13.54 12.80
N LYS A 150 -1.50 -13.53 11.55
CA LYS A 150 -0.35 -12.70 11.16
C LYS A 150 -0.70 -11.23 10.98
N GLY A 151 -1.97 -10.92 10.76
CA GLY A 151 -2.45 -9.60 10.39
C GLY A 151 -2.53 -9.40 8.88
N GLY A 152 -3.31 -8.42 8.46
CA GLY A 152 -3.58 -8.14 7.05
C GLY A 152 -2.33 -7.77 6.27
N GLN A 153 -2.19 -8.32 5.08
CA GLN A 153 -1.03 -8.15 4.20
C GLN A 153 -1.40 -7.70 2.79
N ILE A 154 -2.63 -7.95 2.35
CA ILE A 154 -3.12 -7.63 1.01
C ILE A 154 -4.20 -6.56 1.08
N ALA A 155 -4.35 -5.76 0.00
CA ALA A 155 -5.33 -4.69 -0.16
C ALA A 155 -5.28 -3.68 1.00
N ARG A 156 -4.12 -3.03 1.20
CA ARG A 156 -3.89 -2.00 2.23
C ARG A 156 -3.58 -0.61 1.66
N GLY A 157 -3.42 -0.51 0.35
CA GLY A 157 -3.20 0.77 -0.32
C GLY A 157 -4.52 1.53 -0.54
N ALA A 158 -4.44 2.84 -0.75
CA ALA A 158 -5.60 3.66 -1.09
C ALA A 158 -6.35 3.11 -2.30
N GLY A 159 -7.67 3.11 -2.26
CA GLY A 159 -8.53 2.63 -3.33
C GLY A 159 -8.48 1.12 -3.61
N THR A 160 -7.70 0.33 -2.86
CA THR A 160 -7.59 -1.11 -3.12
C THR A 160 -8.65 -1.91 -2.38
N SER A 161 -9.12 -2.97 -3.03
CA SER A 161 -9.99 -3.98 -2.46
C SER A 161 -9.70 -5.33 -3.11
N ALA A 162 -10.07 -6.40 -2.44
CA ALA A 162 -10.12 -7.75 -2.99
C ALA A 162 -11.57 -8.24 -2.94
N GLN A 163 -11.97 -9.07 -3.89
CA GLN A 163 -13.33 -9.62 -3.95
C GLN A 163 -13.31 -11.09 -3.57
N LEU A 164 -14.21 -11.49 -2.67
CA LEU A 164 -14.43 -12.89 -2.33
C LEU A 164 -15.27 -13.56 -3.42
N MET A 165 -14.65 -14.42 -4.23
CA MET A 165 -15.28 -15.03 -5.38
C MET A 165 -16.01 -16.35 -5.04
N ALA A 166 -15.32 -17.23 -4.30
CA ALA A 166 -15.85 -18.55 -3.93
C ALA A 166 -15.20 -19.05 -2.65
N LYS A 167 -15.78 -20.08 -2.06
CA LYS A 167 -15.24 -20.83 -0.93
C LYS A 167 -15.19 -22.31 -1.32
N GLU A 168 -14.02 -22.93 -1.22
CA GLU A 168 -13.79 -24.33 -1.60
C GLU A 168 -13.03 -25.04 -0.49
N GLY A 169 -13.71 -25.90 0.26
CA GLY A 169 -13.14 -26.58 1.42
C GLY A 169 -12.52 -25.58 2.41
N ASP A 170 -11.24 -25.74 2.73
CA ASP A 170 -10.51 -24.88 3.66
C ASP A 170 -10.01 -23.56 3.04
N TYR A 171 -10.32 -23.27 1.78
CA TYR A 171 -9.81 -22.10 1.08
C TYR A 171 -10.91 -21.22 0.51
N ALA A 172 -10.70 -19.92 0.62
CA ALA A 172 -11.45 -18.89 -0.06
C ALA A 172 -10.69 -18.42 -1.30
N LEU A 173 -11.38 -18.25 -2.43
CA LEU A 173 -10.84 -17.68 -3.66
C LEU A 173 -11.02 -16.17 -3.64
N LEU A 174 -9.92 -15.43 -3.65
CA LEU A 174 -9.92 -13.97 -3.68
C LEU A 174 -9.38 -13.46 -5.01
N ARG A 175 -10.15 -12.58 -5.65
CA ARG A 175 -9.68 -11.74 -6.74
C ARG A 175 -8.98 -10.53 -6.17
N LEU A 176 -7.66 -10.44 -6.36
CA LEU A 176 -6.83 -9.38 -5.84
C LEU A 176 -6.90 -8.10 -6.69
N PRO A 177 -6.47 -6.93 -6.17
CA PRO A 177 -6.42 -5.69 -6.95
C PRO A 177 -5.62 -5.80 -8.26
N SER A 178 -4.64 -6.70 -8.31
CA SER A 178 -3.86 -6.98 -9.52
C SER A 178 -4.58 -7.80 -10.59
N GLY A 179 -5.80 -8.28 -10.31
CA GLY A 179 -6.55 -9.22 -11.15
C GLY A 179 -6.13 -10.70 -10.96
N GLU A 180 -5.14 -11.00 -10.13
CA GLU A 180 -4.76 -12.36 -9.77
C GLU A 180 -5.84 -12.99 -8.89
N ILE A 181 -6.22 -14.26 -9.18
CA ILE A 181 -7.10 -15.05 -8.30
C ILE A 181 -6.22 -15.99 -7.48
N ARG A 182 -6.39 -15.91 -6.16
CA ARG A 182 -5.57 -16.62 -5.21
C ARG A 182 -6.38 -17.30 -4.12
N LYS A 183 -5.92 -18.48 -3.71
CA LYS A 183 -6.41 -19.23 -2.54
C LYS A 183 -5.84 -18.61 -1.25
N VAL A 184 -6.73 -18.37 -0.29
CA VAL A 184 -6.39 -17.93 1.07
C VAL A 184 -7.18 -18.81 2.04
N HIS A 185 -6.58 -19.21 3.15
CA HIS A 185 -7.25 -20.07 4.12
C HIS A 185 -8.52 -19.38 4.67
N ILE A 186 -9.60 -20.13 4.79
CA ILE A 186 -10.93 -19.61 5.11
C ILE A 186 -11.01 -18.96 6.51
N ASN A 187 -10.17 -19.36 7.44
CA ASN A 187 -10.07 -18.77 8.78
C ASN A 187 -9.21 -17.49 8.83
N CYS A 188 -8.57 -17.09 7.71
CA CYS A 188 -7.91 -15.79 7.62
C CYS A 188 -8.94 -14.66 7.72
N ARG A 189 -8.56 -13.59 8.40
CA ARG A 189 -9.42 -12.42 8.58
C ARG A 189 -9.26 -11.42 7.44
N ALA A 190 -10.32 -10.69 7.20
CA ALA A 190 -10.34 -9.54 6.31
C ALA A 190 -11.30 -8.48 6.86
N THR A 191 -11.12 -7.24 6.43
CA THR A 191 -12.02 -6.14 6.78
C THR A 191 -12.95 -5.85 5.61
N ILE A 192 -14.23 -5.65 5.88
CA ILE A 192 -15.26 -5.40 4.87
C ILE A 192 -15.10 -4.00 4.29
N GLY A 193 -15.29 -3.87 2.98
CA GLY A 193 -15.23 -2.64 2.22
C GLY A 193 -13.94 -2.44 1.44
N GLN A 194 -13.84 -1.32 0.75
CA GLN A 194 -12.69 -0.85 -0.01
C GLN A 194 -11.91 0.17 0.82
N VAL A 195 -10.59 0.25 0.69
CA VAL A 195 -9.79 1.29 1.33
C VAL A 195 -10.15 2.67 0.75
N GLY A 196 -10.32 3.66 1.58
CA GLY A 196 -10.61 5.04 1.17
C GLY A 196 -9.48 5.71 0.39
N ASN A 197 -9.65 7.03 0.10
CA ASN A 197 -8.71 7.85 -0.67
C ASN A 197 -8.48 7.31 -2.10
N ILE A 198 -9.55 6.99 -2.83
CA ILE A 198 -9.50 6.39 -4.18
C ILE A 198 -8.66 7.23 -5.14
N ASP A 199 -8.81 8.56 -5.09
CA ASP A 199 -8.11 9.48 -6.01
C ASP A 199 -6.61 9.64 -5.74
N ALA A 200 -6.04 8.89 -4.79
CA ALA A 200 -4.61 8.97 -4.48
C ALA A 200 -3.71 8.63 -5.69
N GLU A 201 -4.19 7.79 -6.62
CA GLU A 201 -3.47 7.44 -7.85
C GLU A 201 -3.47 8.57 -8.89
N ASN A 202 -4.48 9.44 -8.85
CA ASN A 202 -4.64 10.55 -9.79
C ASN A 202 -3.81 11.80 -9.43
N ILE A 203 -3.09 11.74 -8.29
CA ILE A 203 -2.26 12.86 -7.82
C ILE A 203 -0.97 12.94 -8.61
N CYS A 204 -0.78 14.03 -9.34
CA CYS A 204 0.44 14.34 -10.06
C CYS A 204 1.44 15.09 -9.17
N ILE A 205 2.66 14.57 -9.07
CA ILE A 205 3.74 15.18 -8.27
C ILE A 205 4.18 16.53 -8.82
N GLY A 206 4.24 16.66 -10.16
CA GLY A 206 4.45 17.90 -10.91
C GLY A 206 5.87 18.48 -10.88
N LYS A 207 6.70 18.18 -9.87
CA LYS A 207 8.10 18.67 -9.78
C LYS A 207 9.03 17.71 -9.09
N ALA A 208 10.31 17.71 -9.48
CA ALA A 208 11.36 16.88 -8.90
C ALA A 208 11.58 17.13 -7.39
N GLY A 209 11.44 18.38 -6.94
CA GLY A 209 11.54 18.72 -5.53
C GLY A 209 10.53 18.00 -4.65
N ARG A 210 9.30 17.79 -5.13
CA ARG A 210 8.28 17.03 -4.39
C ARG A 210 8.65 15.54 -4.27
N SER A 211 9.26 14.95 -5.31
CA SER A 211 9.83 13.60 -5.23
C SER A 211 10.94 13.53 -4.17
N ARG A 212 11.78 14.58 -4.08
CA ARG A 212 12.81 14.68 -3.03
C ARG A 212 12.22 14.73 -1.63
N TRP A 213 11.11 15.44 -1.42
CA TRP A 213 10.39 15.46 -0.13
C TRP A 213 9.84 14.10 0.26
N LEU A 214 9.45 13.28 -0.72
CA LEU A 214 9.00 11.90 -0.49
C LEU A 214 10.16 10.92 -0.18
N GLY A 215 11.42 11.36 -0.30
CA GLY A 215 12.60 10.55 -0.04
C GLY A 215 13.12 9.80 -1.27
N ILE A 216 12.66 10.16 -2.46
CA ILE A 216 13.11 9.60 -3.73
C ILE A 216 14.31 10.42 -4.22
N ARG A 217 15.46 9.78 -4.41
CA ARG A 217 16.65 10.40 -4.98
C ARG A 217 16.61 10.30 -6.51
N PRO A 218 17.30 11.22 -7.23
CA PRO A 218 17.43 11.14 -8.68
C PRO A 218 18.03 9.81 -9.12
N ALA A 219 17.57 9.32 -10.27
CA ALA A 219 18.09 8.11 -10.91
C ALA A 219 18.87 8.47 -12.16
N ASN A 220 20.06 7.89 -12.32
CA ASN A 220 20.86 8.02 -13.52
C ASN A 220 20.55 6.87 -14.48
N ARG A 221 20.50 7.15 -15.78
CA ARG A 221 20.36 6.14 -16.83
C ARG A 221 21.68 5.41 -17.03
N GLY A 222 21.65 4.11 -17.39
CA GLY A 222 22.88 3.34 -17.65
C GLY A 222 23.76 3.92 -18.74
N VAL A 223 23.18 4.59 -19.73
CA VAL A 223 23.90 5.22 -20.86
C VAL A 223 24.78 6.41 -20.47
N VAL A 224 24.60 7.00 -19.28
CA VAL A 224 25.44 8.10 -18.77
C VAL A 224 26.48 7.62 -17.76
N MET A 225 26.61 6.33 -17.59
CA MET A 225 27.61 5.70 -16.72
C MET A 225 28.84 5.25 -17.52
N ASN A 226 29.91 4.91 -16.80
CA ASN A 226 31.09 4.31 -17.42
C ASN A 226 30.83 2.83 -17.80
N PRO A 227 31.63 2.25 -18.72
CA PRO A 227 31.47 0.85 -19.14
C PRO A 227 31.57 -0.18 -18.00
N ASN A 228 32.37 0.11 -16.98
CA ASN A 228 32.53 -0.72 -15.78
C ASN A 228 31.32 -0.67 -14.84
N ASP A 229 30.51 0.41 -14.88
CA ASP A 229 29.36 0.60 -13.98
C ASP A 229 28.06 0.05 -14.55
N HIS A 230 27.92 0.06 -15.88
CA HIS A 230 26.71 -0.40 -16.54
C HIS A 230 26.99 -0.92 -17.95
N PRO A 231 26.31 -2.02 -18.38
CA PRO A 231 26.46 -2.55 -19.76
C PRO A 231 26.07 -1.60 -20.89
N HIS A 232 25.39 -0.50 -20.58
CA HIS A 232 25.07 0.57 -21.55
C HIS A 232 26.01 1.76 -21.45
N GLY A 233 27.03 1.70 -20.60
CA GLY A 233 27.98 2.79 -20.39
C GLY A 233 29.00 2.91 -21.47
N GLY A 234 29.66 4.06 -21.54
CA GLY A 234 30.73 4.39 -22.48
C GLY A 234 30.25 5.10 -23.74
N GLY A 235 31.22 5.43 -24.62
CA GLY A 235 31.01 6.17 -25.86
C GLY A 235 31.14 7.67 -25.71
N GLU A 236 31.16 8.37 -26.83
CA GLU A 236 31.23 9.82 -26.95
C GLU A 236 29.83 10.45 -26.98
N GLY A 237 29.65 11.59 -26.31
CA GLY A 237 28.43 12.38 -26.35
C GLY A 237 27.19 11.61 -25.88
N HIS A 238 26.14 11.63 -26.68
CA HIS A 238 24.86 10.98 -26.40
C HIS A 238 24.78 9.60 -27.08
N SER A 239 25.42 8.60 -26.50
CA SER A 239 25.47 7.24 -27.06
C SER A 239 24.13 6.51 -26.94
N PRO A 240 23.76 5.66 -27.94
CA PRO A 240 22.61 4.77 -27.87
C PRO A 240 22.87 3.60 -26.91
N VAL A 241 21.82 2.79 -26.64
CA VAL A 241 21.95 1.59 -25.82
C VAL A 241 22.88 0.52 -26.43
N GLY A 242 23.01 0.51 -27.78
CA GLY A 242 23.91 -0.38 -28.54
C GLY A 242 23.63 -1.87 -28.41
N ARG A 243 22.42 -2.28 -27.96
CA ARG A 243 22.03 -3.69 -27.74
C ARG A 243 20.64 -3.96 -28.32
N LYS A 244 20.34 -5.21 -28.66
CA LYS A 244 19.01 -5.62 -29.16
C LYS A 244 17.86 -5.24 -28.21
N ARG A 245 18.13 -5.16 -26.91
CA ARG A 245 17.17 -4.73 -25.89
C ARG A 245 17.90 -4.15 -24.68
N PRO A 246 17.26 -3.25 -23.92
CA PRO A 246 17.83 -2.72 -22.68
C PRO A 246 18.09 -3.84 -21.66
N VAL A 247 19.18 -3.69 -20.92
CA VAL A 247 19.58 -4.63 -19.85
C VAL A 247 19.73 -3.90 -18.52
N THR A 248 19.68 -4.68 -17.44
CA THR A 248 19.95 -4.20 -16.08
C THR A 248 21.46 -4.04 -15.85
N PRO A 249 21.92 -3.39 -14.76
CA PRO A 249 23.35 -3.31 -14.41
C PRO A 249 24.05 -4.67 -14.36
N TRP A 250 23.29 -5.74 -14.11
CA TRP A 250 23.81 -7.12 -14.05
C TRP A 250 23.67 -7.89 -15.38
N GLY A 251 23.41 -7.20 -16.49
CA GLY A 251 23.33 -7.79 -17.83
C GLY A 251 22.01 -8.55 -18.14
N LYS A 252 21.06 -8.63 -17.23
CA LYS A 252 19.77 -9.27 -17.48
C LYS A 252 18.84 -8.35 -18.25
N CYS A 253 17.94 -8.91 -19.08
CA CYS A 253 16.87 -8.14 -19.74
C CYS A 253 16.13 -7.26 -18.76
N ALA A 254 15.98 -5.95 -19.07
CA ALA A 254 15.31 -4.98 -18.21
C ALA A 254 13.78 -5.10 -18.28
N PHE A 255 13.21 -5.48 -19.43
CA PHE A 255 11.77 -5.53 -19.65
C PHE A 255 11.29 -6.92 -20.04
N GLY A 256 10.07 -7.28 -19.65
CA GLY A 256 9.39 -8.52 -20.05
C GLY A 256 9.88 -9.81 -19.40
N THR A 257 10.94 -9.76 -18.60
CA THR A 257 11.48 -10.94 -17.91
C THR A 257 10.64 -11.31 -16.70
N ARG A 258 10.22 -12.56 -16.62
CA ARG A 258 9.56 -13.10 -15.43
C ARG A 258 10.59 -13.27 -14.31
N THR A 259 10.47 -12.47 -13.24
CA THR A 259 11.41 -12.51 -12.10
C THR A 259 10.94 -13.42 -10.97
N ARG A 260 9.66 -13.83 -10.96
CA ARG A 260 9.14 -14.75 -9.95
C ARG A 260 9.76 -16.14 -10.16
N LYS A 261 10.36 -16.69 -9.11
CA LYS A 261 10.87 -18.08 -9.13
C LYS A 261 9.72 -19.05 -9.31
N GLU A 262 9.84 -20.01 -10.26
CA GLU A 262 8.78 -20.99 -10.60
C GLU A 262 8.45 -21.89 -9.41
N LYS A 263 9.47 -22.39 -8.73
CA LYS A 263 9.37 -23.30 -7.56
C LYS A 263 8.99 -22.60 -6.25
N LYS A 264 8.48 -21.36 -6.29
CA LYS A 264 8.07 -20.67 -5.06
C LYS A 264 6.83 -21.34 -4.47
N ALA A 265 6.88 -21.77 -3.19
CA ALA A 265 5.79 -22.49 -2.51
C ALA A 265 4.42 -21.80 -2.65
N SER A 266 4.38 -20.45 -2.57
CA SER A 266 3.15 -19.68 -2.74
C SER A 266 2.57 -19.72 -4.17
N SER A 267 3.25 -20.33 -5.16
CA SER A 267 2.70 -20.49 -6.51
C SER A 267 1.57 -21.50 -6.57
N LYS A 268 1.54 -22.49 -5.65
CA LYS A 268 0.44 -23.47 -5.51
C LYS A 268 -0.89 -22.82 -5.13
N LEU A 269 -0.85 -21.65 -4.50
CA LEU A 269 -2.05 -20.91 -4.07
C LEU A 269 -2.58 -19.96 -5.13
N ILE A 270 -1.94 -19.81 -6.27
CA ILE A 270 -2.41 -18.96 -7.38
C ILE A 270 -3.21 -19.82 -8.36
N VAL A 271 -4.50 -19.53 -8.49
CA VAL A 271 -5.41 -20.19 -9.42
C VAL A 271 -5.30 -19.57 -10.82
N LYS A 272 -5.41 -18.25 -10.89
CA LYS A 272 -5.28 -17.49 -12.15
C LYS A 272 -4.33 -16.33 -11.96
N ARG A 273 -3.31 -16.23 -12.78
CA ARG A 273 -2.39 -15.09 -12.80
C ARG A 273 -3.06 -13.87 -13.43
N ARG A 274 -2.54 -12.70 -13.12
CA ARG A 274 -2.98 -11.46 -13.80
C ARG A 274 -2.77 -11.61 -15.32
N THR A 275 -3.76 -11.23 -16.08
CA THR A 275 -3.61 -10.97 -17.51
C THR A 275 -2.73 -9.74 -17.70
N LYS A 276 -1.90 -9.76 -18.75
CA LYS A 276 -1.08 -8.60 -19.13
C LYS A 276 -1.95 -7.45 -19.57
#